data_85ab8f92b29304a4fcae9601f6b57d78
#
_entry.id   85ab8f92b29304a4fcae9601f6b57d78
#
_cell.length_a   1.000
_cell.length_b   1.000
_cell.length_c   1.000
_cell.angle_alpha   90.00
_cell.angle_beta   90.00
_cell.angle_gamma   90.00
#
_symmetry.space_group_name_H-M   'P 1'
#
loop_
_entity.id
_entity.type
_entity.pdbx_description
1 polymer ?
#
loop_
_entity_poly.entity_id
_entity_poly.type
_entity_poly.pdbx_seq_one_letter_code
_entity_poly.pdbx_strand_id
1 'polypeptide(L)'
;MKVKTGYLYHIKDEYFDLVNDEKLMQNHEKGKKHPTYFTIKEKDILWFIPVSSKIEKYSKIIEKKVARYGFCNTIIIRKIANEDAVILLQNSFPTLEKYIDHVHTIDGVPLKVPTDLQSEIKSFFKNMIGLKKRGTNLFFTDIDTLKQKRLNELNE
;
A
#
# COMPACT_ATOMS: atom_id res chain seq x y z
N MET A 1 5.02 16.60 -8.17
CA MET A 1 5.82 16.20 -7.00
C MET A 1 6.63 14.95 -7.33
N LYS A 2 7.90 14.98 -7.00
CA LYS A 2 8.78 13.82 -7.22
C LYS A 2 8.76 12.89 -6.01
N VAL A 3 8.46 11.61 -6.24
CA VAL A 3 8.42 10.61 -5.17
C VAL A 3 9.83 10.21 -4.74
N LYS A 4 10.04 10.19 -3.42
CA LYS A 4 11.29 9.71 -2.82
C LYS A 4 11.03 8.33 -2.20
N THR A 5 11.84 7.35 -2.57
CA THR A 5 11.76 6.00 -2.01
C THR A 5 11.95 6.03 -0.49
N GLY A 6 11.14 5.27 0.21
CA GLY A 6 11.27 5.09 1.66
C GLY A 6 10.43 6.03 2.51
N TYR A 7 9.71 6.95 1.92
CA TYR A 7 8.80 7.85 2.65
C TYR A 7 7.35 7.41 2.51
N LEU A 8 6.50 7.85 3.46
CA LEU A 8 5.06 7.62 3.38
C LEU A 8 4.38 8.83 2.75
N TYR A 9 3.34 8.57 1.96
CA TYR A 9 2.60 9.60 1.22
C TYR A 9 1.11 9.53 1.46
N HIS A 10 0.43 10.64 1.20
CA HIS A 10 -1.03 10.72 1.11
C HIS A 10 -1.41 10.81 -0.36
N ILE A 11 -2.58 10.27 -0.70
CA ILE A 11 -3.11 10.27 -2.06
C ILE A 11 -4.34 11.16 -2.15
N LYS A 12 -4.56 11.78 -3.32
CA LYS A 12 -5.71 12.64 -3.56
C LYS A 12 -7.01 11.84 -3.58
N ASP A 13 -8.07 12.41 -3.00
CA ASP A 13 -9.40 11.79 -2.96
C ASP A 13 -9.94 11.50 -4.37
N GLU A 14 -9.61 12.36 -5.35
CA GLU A 14 -10.08 12.18 -6.74
C GLU A 14 -9.68 10.84 -7.34
N TYR A 15 -8.59 10.23 -6.85
CA TYR A 15 -8.18 8.91 -7.35
C TYR A 15 -9.22 7.84 -7.01
N PHE A 16 -9.78 7.89 -5.81
CA PHE A 16 -10.80 6.93 -5.38
C PHE A 16 -12.12 7.13 -6.14
N ASP A 17 -12.47 8.38 -6.41
CA ASP A 17 -13.65 8.70 -7.22
C ASP A 17 -13.48 8.20 -8.66
N LEU A 18 -12.27 8.37 -9.21
CA LEU A 18 -11.94 7.93 -10.56
C LEU A 18 -11.99 6.41 -10.70
N VAL A 19 -11.44 5.69 -9.73
CA VAL A 19 -11.35 4.22 -9.77
C VAL A 19 -12.69 3.58 -9.44
N ASN A 20 -13.41 4.15 -8.45
CA ASN A 20 -14.71 3.68 -7.99
C ASN A 20 -14.72 2.16 -7.69
N ASP A 21 -13.68 1.67 -7.03
CA ASP A 21 -13.54 0.26 -6.63
C ASP A 21 -13.79 0.14 -5.12
N GLU A 22 -14.83 -0.59 -4.74
CA GLU A 22 -15.21 -0.81 -3.34
C GLU A 22 -14.12 -1.51 -2.52
N LYS A 23 -13.24 -2.25 -3.17
CA LYS A 23 -12.16 -2.98 -2.51
C LYS A 23 -10.97 -2.10 -2.16
N LEU A 24 -10.88 -0.88 -2.72
CA LEU A 24 -9.86 0.08 -2.33
C LEU A 24 -10.19 0.68 -0.96
N MET A 25 -9.17 0.82 -0.11
CA MET A 25 -9.32 1.54 1.15
C MET A 25 -9.52 3.02 0.85
N GLN A 26 -10.58 3.60 1.38
CA GLN A 26 -10.90 5.02 1.18
C GLN A 26 -10.06 5.91 2.08
N ASN A 27 -9.77 7.13 1.62
CA ASN A 27 -9.06 8.14 2.42
C ASN A 27 -9.87 8.60 3.63
N HIS A 28 -11.20 8.50 3.55
CA HIS A 28 -12.11 8.94 4.61
C HIS A 28 -12.93 7.75 5.10
N GLU A 29 -12.59 7.21 6.25
CA GLU A 29 -13.41 6.25 6.97
C GLU A 29 -13.94 6.91 8.23
N LYS A 30 -15.24 7.27 8.24
CA LYS A 30 -16.01 7.68 9.44
C LYS A 30 -15.19 8.45 10.52
N GLY A 31 -14.65 9.61 10.18
CA GLY A 31 -13.97 10.49 11.12
C GLY A 31 -12.56 10.06 11.55
N LYS A 32 -11.96 9.10 10.87
CA LYS A 32 -10.61 8.64 11.15
C LYS A 32 -9.57 9.38 10.31
N LYS A 33 -8.31 9.34 10.76
CA LYS A 33 -7.18 9.90 10.04
C LYS A 33 -7.05 9.28 8.64
N HIS A 34 -6.63 10.10 7.68
CA HIS A 34 -6.30 9.61 6.35
C HIS A 34 -5.22 8.53 6.43
N PRO A 35 -5.37 7.43 5.68
CA PRO A 35 -4.32 6.43 5.62
C PRO A 35 -3.07 6.99 4.96
N THR A 36 -1.93 6.40 5.29
CA THR A 36 -0.66 6.69 4.63
C THR A 36 -0.28 5.51 3.76
N TYR A 37 0.61 5.75 2.79
CA TYR A 37 0.98 4.74 1.81
C TYR A 37 2.49 4.69 1.62
N PHE A 38 3.04 3.48 1.69
CA PHE A 38 4.40 3.22 1.24
C PHE A 38 4.37 3.07 -0.29
N THR A 39 5.40 3.57 -0.98
CA THR A 39 5.42 3.55 -2.44
C THR A 39 6.54 2.68 -2.99
N ILE A 40 6.22 1.94 -4.05
CA ILE A 40 7.20 1.22 -4.87
C ILE A 40 7.07 1.76 -6.29
N LYS A 41 8.19 2.21 -6.87
CA LYS A 41 8.19 2.78 -8.22
C LYS A 41 8.56 1.70 -9.23
N GLU A 42 7.70 1.53 -10.26
CA GLU A 42 7.92 0.64 -11.40
C GLU A 42 7.73 1.45 -12.68
N LYS A 43 8.81 1.97 -13.23
CA LYS A 43 8.77 2.90 -14.38
C LYS A 43 7.89 4.11 -14.06
N ASP A 44 6.79 4.31 -14.81
CA ASP A 44 5.87 5.43 -14.61
C ASP A 44 4.70 5.08 -13.67
N ILE A 45 4.61 3.84 -13.23
CA ILE A 45 3.59 3.38 -12.28
C ILE A 45 4.13 3.44 -10.86
N LEU A 46 3.32 3.94 -9.95
CA LEU A 46 3.59 3.88 -8.52
C LEU A 46 2.65 2.88 -7.87
N TRP A 47 3.23 1.94 -7.14
CA TRP A 47 2.46 1.01 -6.32
C TRP A 47 2.31 1.60 -4.93
N PHE A 48 1.08 1.75 -4.48
CA PHE A 48 0.76 2.25 -3.14
C PHE A 48 0.36 1.11 -2.23
N ILE A 49 1.03 1.03 -1.08
CA ILE A 49 0.78 0.00 -0.07
C ILE A 49 0.28 0.68 1.19
N PRO A 50 -1.00 0.46 1.58
CA PRO A 50 -1.56 1.13 2.75
C PRO A 50 -0.87 0.76 4.04
N VAL A 51 -0.71 1.74 4.91
CA VAL A 51 -0.17 1.57 6.27
C VAL A 51 -1.27 1.97 7.26
N SER A 52 -1.64 1.05 8.14
CA SER A 52 -2.71 1.23 9.11
C SER A 52 -2.18 1.22 10.54
N SER A 53 -2.93 1.83 11.46
CA SER A 53 -2.65 1.77 12.90
C SER A 53 -3.54 0.78 13.66
N LYS A 54 -4.40 0.05 12.96
CA LYS A 54 -5.37 -0.88 13.57
C LYS A 54 -4.74 -2.23 13.92
N ILE A 55 -3.85 -2.23 14.89
CA ILE A 55 -3.04 -3.39 15.26
C ILE A 55 -3.88 -4.58 15.70
N GLU A 56 -4.86 -4.38 16.57
CA GLU A 56 -5.71 -5.49 17.07
C GLU A 56 -6.44 -6.21 15.97
N LYS A 57 -7.08 -5.44 15.09
CA LYS A 57 -7.83 -5.99 13.96
C LYS A 57 -6.95 -6.88 13.08
N TYR A 58 -5.79 -6.37 12.69
CA TYR A 58 -4.92 -7.09 11.75
C TYR A 58 -4.11 -8.20 12.42
N SER A 59 -3.80 -8.08 13.71
CA SER A 59 -3.20 -9.18 14.47
C SER A 59 -4.09 -10.41 14.46
N LYS A 60 -5.40 -10.23 14.65
CA LYS A 60 -6.38 -11.33 14.60
C LYS A 60 -6.46 -11.96 13.21
N ILE A 61 -6.38 -11.15 12.15
CA ILE A 61 -6.38 -11.65 10.78
C ILE A 61 -5.13 -12.45 10.51
N ILE A 62 -3.97 -11.98 10.95
CA ILE A 62 -2.70 -12.69 10.82
C ILE A 62 -2.76 -14.03 11.54
N GLU A 63 -3.26 -14.07 12.77
CA GLU A 63 -3.42 -15.30 13.55
C GLU A 63 -4.26 -16.34 12.82
N LYS A 64 -5.37 -15.91 12.23
CA LYS A 64 -6.25 -16.80 11.45
C LYS A 64 -5.55 -17.34 10.21
N LYS A 65 -4.77 -16.51 9.52
CA LYS A 65 -4.01 -16.93 8.33
C LYS A 65 -2.90 -17.93 8.70
N VAL A 66 -2.18 -17.66 9.79
CA VAL A 66 -1.15 -18.56 10.29
C VAL A 66 -1.76 -19.91 10.71
N ALA A 67 -2.91 -19.88 11.40
CA ALA A 67 -3.60 -21.10 11.82
C ALA A 67 -4.05 -21.93 10.62
N ARG A 68 -4.50 -21.29 9.53
CA ARG A 68 -5.02 -21.97 8.34
C ARG A 68 -3.93 -22.40 7.36
N TYR A 69 -2.94 -21.54 7.12
CA TYR A 69 -1.93 -21.74 6.06
C TYR A 69 -0.51 -21.99 6.59
N GLY A 70 -0.27 -21.81 7.90
CA GLY A 70 1.05 -21.95 8.50
C GLY A 70 1.88 -20.67 8.44
N PHE A 71 1.45 -19.64 7.73
CA PHE A 71 2.16 -18.37 7.59
C PHE A 71 1.21 -17.24 7.13
N CYS A 72 1.70 -16.01 7.21
CA CYS A 72 1.03 -14.85 6.61
C CYS A 72 2.08 -14.03 5.86
N ASN A 73 1.91 -13.89 4.54
CA ASN A 73 2.85 -13.17 3.67
C ASN A 73 2.22 -11.95 2.98
N THR A 74 1.08 -11.46 3.46
CA THR A 74 0.33 -10.35 2.86
C THR A 74 0.15 -9.17 3.81
N ILE A 75 0.48 -9.34 5.08
CA ILE A 75 0.37 -8.31 6.12
C ILE A 75 1.61 -8.38 7.00
N ILE A 76 2.24 -7.23 7.23
CA ILE A 76 3.42 -7.10 8.09
C ILE A 76 3.10 -6.12 9.21
N ILE A 77 3.45 -6.45 10.47
CA ILE A 77 3.38 -5.51 11.58
C ILE A 77 4.80 -5.22 12.05
N ARG A 78 5.21 -3.96 11.95
CA ARG A 78 6.54 -3.48 12.36
C ARG A 78 6.45 -2.08 12.93
N LYS A 79 7.49 -1.64 13.62
CA LYS A 79 7.55 -0.28 14.15
C LYS A 79 8.03 0.72 13.11
N ILE A 80 7.31 1.84 13.02
CA ILE A 80 7.72 3.02 12.25
C ILE A 80 7.59 4.20 13.20
N ALA A 81 8.67 4.96 13.41
CA ALA A 81 8.71 6.09 14.35
C ALA A 81 8.23 5.71 15.77
N ASN A 82 8.69 4.56 16.25
CA ASN A 82 8.36 4.02 17.58
C ASN A 82 6.89 3.62 17.80
N GLU A 83 6.08 3.62 16.76
CA GLU A 83 4.69 3.16 16.82
C GLU A 83 4.51 1.91 15.95
N ASP A 84 3.66 1.00 16.41
CA ASP A 84 3.32 -0.18 15.62
C ASP A 84 2.54 0.23 14.38
N ALA A 85 2.96 -0.27 13.23
CA ALA A 85 2.32 -0.02 11.95
C ALA A 85 2.01 -1.32 11.25
N VAL A 86 0.85 -1.37 10.59
CA VAL A 86 0.41 -2.53 9.81
C VAL A 86 0.59 -2.21 8.32
N ILE A 87 1.41 -3.00 7.64
CA ILE A 87 1.66 -2.85 6.20
C ILE A 87 0.73 -3.82 5.47
N LEU A 88 -0.22 -3.27 4.72
CA LEU A 88 -1.28 -4.04 4.07
C LEU A 88 -0.96 -4.33 2.60
N LEU A 89 -0.05 -5.26 2.36
CA LEU A 89 0.34 -5.62 0.99
C LEU A 89 -0.83 -6.14 0.17
N GLN A 90 -1.77 -6.85 0.79
CA GLN A 90 -2.96 -7.35 0.11
C GLN A 90 -3.86 -6.23 -0.45
N ASN A 91 -3.77 -5.03 0.10
CA ASN A 91 -4.55 -3.87 -0.33
C ASN A 91 -3.79 -2.94 -1.27
N SER A 92 -2.63 -3.37 -1.76
CA SER A 92 -1.82 -2.58 -2.70
C SER A 92 -2.57 -2.29 -3.98
N PHE A 93 -2.30 -1.13 -4.57
CA PHE A 93 -2.88 -0.75 -5.85
C PHE A 93 -1.92 0.14 -6.65
N PRO A 94 -2.00 0.10 -7.98
CA PRO A 94 -1.18 0.97 -8.83
C PRO A 94 -1.83 2.34 -9.00
N THR A 95 -1.00 3.37 -9.10
CA THR A 95 -1.44 4.74 -9.35
C THR A 95 -0.37 5.50 -10.13
N LEU A 96 -0.56 6.81 -10.30
CA LEU A 96 0.39 7.70 -10.97
C LEU A 96 0.84 8.80 -10.00
N GLU A 97 2.00 9.35 -10.27
CA GLU A 97 2.59 10.41 -9.45
C GLU A 97 1.66 11.62 -9.29
N LYS A 98 0.88 11.94 -10.32
CA LYS A 98 -0.07 13.08 -10.28
C LYS A 98 -1.17 12.94 -9.22
N TYR A 99 -1.41 11.72 -8.72
CA TYR A 99 -2.42 11.48 -7.69
C TYR A 99 -1.88 11.59 -6.26
N ILE A 100 -0.58 11.82 -6.09
CA ILE A 100 0.01 12.06 -4.78
C ILE A 100 -0.41 13.44 -4.30
N ASP A 101 -0.90 13.51 -3.06
CA ASP A 101 -1.25 14.78 -2.45
C ASP A 101 -0.02 15.42 -1.78
N HIS A 102 0.55 14.73 -0.80
CA HIS A 102 1.75 15.22 -0.10
C HIS A 102 2.45 14.08 0.65
N VAL A 103 3.71 14.33 1.03
CA VAL A 103 4.45 13.43 1.90
C VAL A 103 3.91 13.50 3.32
N HIS A 104 3.81 12.37 4.00
CA HIS A 104 3.39 12.33 5.40
C HIS A 104 4.51 12.86 6.28
N THR A 105 4.17 13.76 7.21
CA THR A 105 5.13 14.36 8.14
C THR A 105 4.71 14.13 9.60
N ILE A 106 5.70 14.07 10.48
CA ILE A 106 5.50 14.12 11.93
C ILE A 106 6.32 15.31 12.42
N ASP A 107 5.65 16.29 13.07
CA ASP A 107 6.28 17.52 13.54
C ASP A 107 7.01 18.26 12.41
N GLY A 108 6.43 18.25 11.21
CA GLY A 108 6.98 18.95 10.04
C GLY A 108 8.10 18.20 9.31
N VAL A 109 8.50 17.03 9.80
CA VAL A 109 9.57 16.22 9.20
C VAL A 109 8.98 15.04 8.44
N PRO A 110 9.35 14.83 7.16
CA PRO A 110 8.87 13.68 6.39
C PRO A 110 9.21 12.37 7.10
N LEU A 111 8.21 11.48 7.20
CA LEU A 111 8.36 10.20 7.86
C LEU A 111 9.03 9.18 6.94
N LYS A 112 10.23 8.78 7.32
CA LYS A 112 11.00 7.77 6.60
C LYS A 112 10.83 6.40 7.23
N VAL A 113 10.54 5.40 6.41
CA VAL A 113 10.46 4.00 6.83
C VAL A 113 11.89 3.46 7.03
N PRO A 114 12.17 2.70 8.10
CA PRO A 114 13.49 2.09 8.29
C PRO A 114 13.93 1.27 7.09
N THR A 115 15.21 1.33 6.74
CA THR A 115 15.74 0.72 5.52
C THR A 115 15.52 -0.80 5.46
N ASP A 116 15.66 -1.49 6.58
CA ASP A 116 15.42 -2.94 6.65
C ASP A 116 13.94 -3.27 6.40
N LEU A 117 13.02 -2.46 6.92
CA LEU A 117 11.60 -2.63 6.65
C LEU A 117 11.25 -2.32 5.20
N GLN A 118 11.87 -1.31 4.60
CA GLN A 118 11.70 -1.04 3.16
C GLN A 118 12.05 -2.27 2.32
N SER A 119 13.16 -2.93 2.64
CA SER A 119 13.61 -4.14 1.93
C SER A 119 12.64 -5.29 2.12
N GLU A 120 12.13 -5.48 3.35
CA GLU A 120 11.14 -6.51 3.67
C GLU A 120 9.86 -6.30 2.87
N ILE A 121 9.33 -5.09 2.85
CA ILE A 121 8.11 -4.75 2.10
C ILE A 121 8.29 -5.04 0.61
N LYS A 122 9.40 -4.62 0.03
CA LYS A 122 9.70 -4.86 -1.39
C LYS A 122 9.79 -6.35 -1.70
N SER A 123 10.41 -7.13 -0.82
CA SER A 123 10.52 -8.57 -0.98
C SER A 123 9.16 -9.26 -0.96
N PHE A 124 8.30 -8.89 -0.01
CA PHE A 124 6.95 -9.45 0.08
C PHE A 124 6.11 -9.06 -1.15
N PHE A 125 6.22 -7.82 -1.60
CA PHE A 125 5.51 -7.35 -2.78
C PHE A 125 5.92 -8.11 -4.04
N LYS A 126 7.23 -8.29 -4.26
CA LYS A 126 7.74 -9.07 -5.39
C LYS A 126 7.25 -10.51 -5.35
N ASN A 127 7.20 -11.12 -4.15
CA ASN A 127 6.68 -12.47 -3.98
C ASN A 127 5.20 -12.55 -4.39
N MET A 128 4.39 -11.58 -3.99
CA MET A 128 2.96 -11.53 -4.33
C MET A 128 2.75 -11.36 -5.84
N ILE A 129 3.53 -10.50 -6.49
CA ILE A 129 3.49 -10.31 -7.94
C ILE A 129 3.88 -11.62 -8.66
N GLY A 130 4.93 -12.30 -8.19
CA GLY A 130 5.37 -13.57 -8.73
C GLY A 130 4.32 -14.66 -8.60
N LEU A 131 3.66 -14.76 -7.44
CA LEU A 131 2.57 -15.70 -7.21
C LEU A 131 1.40 -15.43 -8.16
N LYS A 132 1.04 -14.18 -8.37
CA LYS A 132 -0.03 -13.82 -9.30
C LYS A 132 0.28 -14.27 -10.72
N LYS A 133 1.50 -14.10 -11.19
CA LYS A 133 1.94 -14.58 -12.51
C LYS A 133 1.84 -16.09 -12.64
N ARG A 134 1.95 -16.83 -11.53
CA ARG A 134 1.82 -18.28 -11.49
C ARG A 134 0.40 -18.77 -11.19
N GLY A 135 -0.58 -17.86 -11.16
CA GLY A 135 -1.99 -18.20 -10.99
C GLY A 135 -2.56 -18.03 -9.58
N THR A 136 -1.76 -17.56 -8.60
CA THR A 136 -2.24 -17.34 -7.23
C THR A 136 -2.31 -15.84 -6.92
N ASN A 137 -3.52 -15.29 -6.94
CA ASN A 137 -3.74 -13.88 -6.67
C ASN A 137 -4.04 -13.64 -5.18
N LEU A 138 -3.16 -12.88 -4.51
CA LEU A 138 -3.31 -12.49 -3.11
C LEU A 138 -3.73 -11.03 -2.95
N PHE A 139 -3.87 -10.28 -4.04
CA PHE A 139 -4.31 -8.90 -4.00
C PHE A 139 -5.83 -8.80 -3.93
N PHE A 140 -6.33 -7.88 -3.11
CA PHE A 140 -7.79 -7.65 -2.99
C PHE A 140 -8.34 -6.83 -4.14
N THR A 141 -7.53 -5.94 -4.72
CA THR A 141 -7.93 -5.11 -5.86
C THR A 141 -7.59 -5.80 -7.16
N ASP A 142 -8.29 -5.43 -8.24
CA ASP A 142 -7.96 -5.90 -9.59
C ASP A 142 -6.80 -5.08 -10.13
N ILE A 143 -5.59 -5.47 -9.73
CA ILE A 143 -4.37 -4.71 -10.04
C ILE A 143 -4.06 -4.66 -11.54
N ASP A 144 -4.42 -5.69 -12.29
CA ASP A 144 -4.14 -5.73 -13.73
C ASP A 144 -4.98 -4.70 -14.49
N THR A 145 -6.28 -4.62 -14.19
CA THR A 145 -7.18 -3.64 -14.78
C THR A 145 -6.80 -2.21 -14.37
N LEU A 146 -6.51 -2.02 -13.07
CA LEU A 146 -6.09 -0.71 -12.56
C LEU A 146 -4.79 -0.24 -13.21
N LYS A 147 -3.82 -1.12 -13.33
CA LYS A 147 -2.53 -0.82 -13.96
C LYS A 147 -2.71 -0.44 -15.44
N GLN A 148 -3.51 -1.22 -16.17
CA GLN A 148 -3.75 -0.95 -17.59
C GLN A 148 -4.40 0.40 -17.81
N LYS A 149 -5.38 0.76 -16.99
CA LYS A 149 -6.03 2.07 -17.05
C LYS A 149 -5.05 3.21 -16.78
N ARG A 150 -4.14 3.04 -15.82
CA ARG A 150 -3.12 4.07 -15.53
C ARG A 150 -2.11 4.19 -16.66
N LEU A 151 -1.71 3.08 -17.27
CA LEU A 151 -0.84 3.10 -18.44
C LEU A 151 -1.52 3.81 -19.63
N ASN A 152 -2.82 3.60 -19.80
CA ASN A 152 -3.58 4.29 -20.84
C ASN A 152 -3.62 5.81 -20.61
N GLU A 153 -3.75 6.25 -19.34
CA GLU A 153 -3.69 7.68 -19.01
C GLU A 153 -2.36 8.32 -19.40
N LEU A 154 -1.26 7.60 -19.26
CA LEU A 154 0.08 8.11 -19.62
C LEU A 154 0.23 8.38 -21.11
N ASN A 155 -0.58 7.72 -21.93
CA ASN A 155 -0.53 7.84 -23.39
C ASN A 155 -1.56 8.85 -23.93
N GLU A 156 -2.29 9.51 -23.06
CA GLU A 156 -3.26 10.54 -23.45
C GLU A 156 -2.62 11.92 -23.70
#